data_3c76236f8fc7e5d9201f2d27775ab4c9
#
_entry.id   3c76236f8fc7e5d9201f2d27775ab4c9
#
_cell.length_a   1.000
_cell.length_b   1.000
_cell.length_c   1.000
_cell.angle_alpha   90.00
_cell.angle_beta   90.00
_cell.angle_gamma   90.00
#
_symmetry.space_group_name_H-M   'P 1'
#
loop_
_entity.id
_entity.type
_entity.pdbx_description
1 polymer ?
#
loop_
_entity_poly.entity_id
_entity_poly.type
_entity_poly.pdbx_seq_one_letter_code
_entity_poly.pdbx_strand_id
1 'polypeptide(L)'
;SAYVGVSNKKVSWSNGLRYKTTRNLLGSLDTKGEYKPTFIDYQTYFTYTPNERWDINFLGNISINHYNFSPEDRETNFGTMENVKSFRVYFDGQEKDVFRTFFGSLGITRHFGKNTSLSLIASAFKTREQEKYDIQGQYWLTQTETSENLGVGTYFQHARNYLNAHVESLKLLLKTKQKRHDIEGALTFKKEHISENSVEYEMRDSSNYSIPHTGKDLYMIYSMRAKNVLDANRIEAYIQDTYRFGGGEGQSHYTLNYGVRFAHWSYTKETILSPRVSLGIIPAFNENVTMRFAAGLYYQAPFFKEIRDTTTVNGITYAKLNNKAKSQRSIHFIAGYDYRFKLNNRQFKFTAEAYYKLLGNLVPYSVNNVKVVYYGDNESSGHAAGLDFKIYGEFVPGTDSWLSLSLMSTKMKLNGVSIPLPTDQRYALNLFFTDYFPGTDRWKMSLKLAFADGLPFAAPHRELESNSFRAPAYKRADIGLSYRLINNADNHNKKNPLRNLWLGVECLNLFGINNVNSYYWITDVTGQQYAVPNYLTGRQLNFRISADI
;
A
#
# COMPACT_ATOMS: atom_id res chain seq x y z
N SER A 1 -15.93 11.25 -11.39
CA SER A 1 -15.82 12.04 -10.16
C SER A 1 -16.33 13.46 -10.40
N ALA A 2 -16.99 14.03 -9.43
CA ALA A 2 -17.43 15.40 -9.42
C ALA A 2 -16.82 16.10 -8.19
N TYR A 3 -16.40 17.34 -8.36
CA TYR A 3 -15.85 18.18 -7.30
C TYR A 3 -16.56 19.54 -7.34
N VAL A 4 -16.99 20.02 -6.17
CA VAL A 4 -17.60 21.33 -6.02
C VAL A 4 -16.98 22.03 -4.81
N GLY A 5 -16.48 23.22 -5.01
CA GLY A 5 -15.92 24.06 -3.95
C GLY A 5 -16.51 25.46 -3.99
N VAL A 6 -16.86 25.97 -2.82
CA VAL A 6 -17.32 27.36 -2.63
C VAL A 6 -16.49 27.98 -1.53
N SER A 7 -15.98 29.17 -1.75
CA SER A 7 -15.26 29.89 -0.70
C SER A 7 -15.53 31.39 -0.72
N ASN A 8 -15.50 31.99 0.46
CA ASN A 8 -15.49 33.41 0.68
C ASN A 8 -14.45 33.74 1.77
N LYS A 9 -14.42 35.01 2.22
CA LYS A 9 -13.44 35.44 3.23
C LYS A 9 -13.47 34.70 4.56
N LYS A 10 -14.60 34.07 4.92
CA LYS A 10 -14.81 33.41 6.23
C LYS A 10 -15.12 31.93 6.14
N VAL A 11 -15.65 31.49 5.02
CA VAL A 11 -16.14 30.11 4.85
C VAL A 11 -15.50 29.52 3.59
N SER A 12 -14.99 28.28 3.70
CA SER A 12 -14.66 27.46 2.57
C SER A 12 -15.30 26.10 2.72
N TRP A 13 -15.93 25.61 1.66
CA TRP A 13 -16.57 24.32 1.64
C TRP A 13 -16.27 23.58 0.35
N SER A 14 -15.63 22.44 0.46
CA SER A 14 -15.22 21.59 -0.64
C SER A 14 -15.88 20.23 -0.54
N ASN A 15 -16.39 19.73 -1.65
CA ASN A 15 -17.05 18.44 -1.72
C ASN A 15 -16.51 17.66 -2.91
N GLY A 16 -16.28 16.38 -2.72
CA GLY A 16 -15.88 15.46 -3.77
C GLY A 16 -16.74 14.21 -3.74
N LEU A 17 -17.32 13.85 -4.86
CA LEU A 17 -18.01 12.60 -5.06
C LEU A 17 -17.28 11.79 -6.13
N ARG A 18 -16.90 10.55 -5.82
CA ARG A 18 -16.28 9.63 -6.76
C ARG A 18 -17.10 8.35 -6.87
N TYR A 19 -17.43 7.99 -8.07
CA TYR A 19 -17.88 6.65 -8.43
C TYR A 19 -16.84 6.04 -9.35
N LYS A 20 -16.39 4.83 -9.06
CA LYS A 20 -15.45 4.08 -9.88
C LYS A 20 -15.92 2.63 -9.99
N THR A 21 -15.85 2.11 -11.20
CA THR A 21 -15.92 0.66 -11.46
C THR A 21 -14.76 0.27 -12.34
N THR A 22 -14.17 -0.87 -12.08
CA THR A 22 -13.05 -1.42 -12.87
C THR A 22 -13.46 -2.72 -13.57
N ARG A 23 -14.75 -2.97 -13.69
CA ARG A 23 -15.33 -4.18 -14.31
C ARG A 23 -14.68 -4.52 -15.65
N ASN A 24 -14.52 -3.52 -16.51
CA ASN A 24 -13.99 -3.73 -17.87
C ASN A 24 -12.45 -3.95 -17.87
N LEU A 25 -11.74 -3.52 -16.83
CA LEU A 25 -10.28 -3.67 -16.73
C LEU A 25 -9.87 -5.05 -16.23
N LEU A 26 -10.65 -5.61 -15.31
CA LEU A 26 -10.33 -6.88 -14.67
C LEU A 26 -10.72 -8.09 -15.53
N GLY A 27 -11.60 -7.94 -16.52
CA GLY A 27 -11.89 -8.96 -17.53
C GLY A 27 -10.73 -9.27 -18.48
N SER A 28 -9.63 -8.49 -18.43
CA SER A 28 -8.39 -8.74 -19.20
C SER A 28 -7.30 -9.46 -18.38
N LEU A 29 -7.59 -9.88 -17.16
CA LEU A 29 -6.69 -10.73 -16.38
C LEU A 29 -6.66 -12.15 -16.97
N ASP A 30 -5.48 -12.79 -16.96
CA ASP A 30 -5.37 -14.21 -17.32
C ASP A 30 -6.14 -15.11 -16.36
N THR A 31 -6.31 -14.69 -15.10
CA THR A 31 -7.31 -15.26 -14.20
C THR A 31 -8.67 -14.80 -14.66
N LYS A 32 -9.25 -15.53 -15.58
CA LYS A 32 -10.60 -15.28 -16.06
C LYS A 32 -11.58 -15.30 -14.90
N GLY A 33 -12.41 -14.27 -14.84
CA GLY A 33 -13.42 -14.14 -13.81
C GLY A 33 -14.23 -12.87 -14.01
N GLU A 34 -15.49 -12.90 -13.67
CA GLU A 34 -16.33 -11.73 -13.69
C GLU A 34 -16.10 -10.91 -12.42
N TYR A 35 -15.20 -9.92 -12.50
CA TYR A 35 -14.91 -8.98 -11.42
C TYR A 35 -15.79 -7.75 -11.55
N LYS A 36 -16.60 -7.46 -10.53
CA LYS A 36 -17.48 -6.29 -10.50
C LYS A 36 -17.22 -5.40 -9.29
N PRO A 37 -16.01 -4.81 -9.14
CA PRO A 37 -15.77 -3.86 -8.07
C PRO A 37 -16.45 -2.53 -8.37
N THR A 38 -17.11 -1.99 -7.36
CA THR A 38 -17.68 -0.66 -7.38
C THR A 38 -17.27 0.10 -6.15
N PHE A 39 -16.86 1.34 -6.33
CA PHE A 39 -16.38 2.23 -5.28
C PHE A 39 -17.20 3.51 -5.33
N ILE A 40 -17.79 3.88 -4.20
CA ILE A 40 -18.47 5.15 -4.01
C ILE A 40 -17.81 5.83 -2.82
N ASP A 41 -17.22 7.00 -3.07
CA ASP A 41 -16.57 7.81 -2.05
C ASP A 41 -17.17 9.21 -2.07
N TYR A 42 -17.55 9.69 -0.92
CA TYR A 42 -17.93 11.08 -0.71
C TYR A 42 -17.02 11.67 0.36
N GLN A 43 -16.44 12.83 0.04
CA GLN A 43 -15.59 13.59 0.96
C GLN A 43 -16.10 15.01 1.03
N THR A 44 -16.11 15.57 2.23
CA THR A 44 -16.46 16.97 2.47
C THR A 44 -15.45 17.60 3.43
N TYR A 45 -15.01 18.79 3.11
CA TYR A 45 -14.16 19.59 3.97
C TYR A 45 -14.74 20.99 4.09
N PHE A 46 -15.07 21.35 5.31
CA PHE A 46 -15.65 22.65 5.65
C PHE A 46 -14.71 23.40 6.59
N THR A 47 -14.46 24.68 6.31
CA THR A 47 -13.73 25.58 7.20
C THR A 47 -14.53 26.83 7.46
N TYR A 48 -14.50 27.29 8.69
CA TYR A 48 -15.12 28.54 9.12
C TYR A 48 -14.13 29.33 9.97
N THR A 49 -13.71 30.49 9.48
CA THR A 49 -12.79 31.45 10.12
C THR A 49 -13.57 32.71 10.47
N PRO A 50 -14.29 32.76 11.61
CA PRO A 50 -15.11 33.93 11.99
C PRO A 50 -14.28 35.18 12.15
N ASN A 51 -13.03 35.06 12.61
CA ASN A 51 -12.06 36.13 12.80
C ASN A 51 -10.63 35.53 12.84
N GLU A 52 -9.62 36.40 12.91
CA GLU A 52 -8.19 36.01 12.92
C GLU A 52 -7.77 35.12 14.13
N ARG A 53 -8.63 34.96 15.13
CA ARG A 53 -8.33 34.19 16.35
C ARG A 53 -8.88 32.78 16.34
N TRP A 54 -9.83 32.45 15.47
CA TRP A 54 -10.53 31.19 15.50
C TRP A 54 -10.65 30.57 14.11
N ASP A 55 -10.27 29.29 14.01
CA ASP A 55 -10.58 28.43 12.87
C ASP A 55 -11.36 27.22 13.34
N ILE A 56 -12.44 26.91 12.66
CA ILE A 56 -13.25 25.73 12.86
C ILE A 56 -13.21 24.95 11.55
N ASN A 57 -12.88 23.68 11.61
CA ASN A 57 -12.85 22.81 10.43
C ASN A 57 -13.58 21.51 10.69
N PHE A 58 -14.23 21.01 9.67
CA PHE A 58 -14.87 19.71 9.66
C PHE A 58 -14.45 18.93 8.43
N LEU A 59 -13.98 17.69 8.62
CA LEU A 59 -13.68 16.73 7.58
C LEU A 59 -14.60 15.54 7.72
N GLY A 60 -15.33 15.21 6.66
CA GLY A 60 -16.19 14.03 6.57
C GLY A 60 -15.78 13.14 5.40
N ASN A 61 -15.79 11.83 5.59
CA ASN A 61 -15.58 10.85 4.53
C ASN A 61 -16.57 9.68 4.70
N ILE A 62 -17.18 9.29 3.58
CA ILE A 62 -17.99 8.08 3.46
C ILE A 62 -17.45 7.29 2.30
N SER A 63 -17.07 6.03 2.53
CA SER A 63 -16.60 5.12 1.49
C SER A 63 -17.40 3.82 1.54
N ILE A 64 -17.97 3.43 0.40
CA ILE A 64 -18.72 2.18 0.26
C ILE A 64 -18.15 1.43 -0.94
N ASN A 65 -17.53 0.29 -0.66
CA ASN A 65 -16.89 -0.55 -1.66
C ASN A 65 -17.60 -1.89 -1.70
N HIS A 66 -18.00 -2.30 -2.90
CA HIS A 66 -18.52 -3.63 -3.18
C HIS A 66 -17.56 -4.32 -4.12
N TYR A 67 -17.21 -5.55 -3.78
CA TYR A 67 -16.46 -6.42 -4.62
C TYR A 67 -17.25 -7.71 -4.82
N ASN A 68 -17.63 -7.97 -6.07
CA ASN A 68 -18.25 -9.23 -6.45
C ASN A 68 -17.32 -9.92 -7.43
N PHE A 69 -17.04 -11.16 -7.18
CA PHE A 69 -16.21 -12.00 -8.00
C PHE A 69 -16.91 -13.33 -8.27
N SER A 70 -17.00 -13.70 -9.53
CA SER A 70 -17.41 -15.03 -9.98
C SER A 70 -16.25 -15.58 -10.81
N PRO A 71 -15.54 -16.61 -10.33
CA PRO A 71 -14.45 -17.19 -11.08
C PRO A 71 -14.97 -17.80 -12.38
N GLU A 72 -14.19 -17.70 -13.44
CA GLU A 72 -14.43 -18.38 -14.72
C GLU A 72 -13.40 -19.47 -14.93
N ASP A 73 -13.76 -20.45 -15.73
CA ASP A 73 -12.87 -21.53 -16.13
C ASP A 73 -11.60 -20.98 -16.78
N ARG A 74 -10.48 -21.56 -16.40
CA ARG A 74 -9.19 -21.14 -16.92
C ARG A 74 -8.30 -22.30 -17.29
N GLU A 75 -7.41 -22.05 -18.23
CA GLU A 75 -6.30 -22.91 -18.58
C GLU A 75 -5.01 -22.11 -18.56
N THR A 76 -3.99 -22.62 -17.87
CA THR A 76 -2.68 -21.97 -17.77
C THR A 76 -1.61 -22.97 -18.19
N ASN A 77 -0.84 -22.64 -19.23
CA ASN A 77 0.29 -23.43 -19.65
C ASN A 77 1.57 -22.90 -18.99
N PHE A 78 2.38 -23.80 -18.47
CA PHE A 78 3.62 -23.47 -17.77
C PHE A 78 4.65 -24.60 -17.91
N GLY A 79 5.91 -24.31 -17.56
CA GLY A 79 7.03 -25.26 -17.68
C GLY A 79 8.09 -24.78 -18.66
N THR A 80 8.94 -25.69 -19.12
CA THR A 80 9.98 -25.44 -20.13
C THR A 80 9.47 -25.81 -21.53
N MET A 81 10.17 -25.38 -22.59
CA MET A 81 9.81 -25.73 -23.96
C MET A 81 9.77 -27.27 -24.22
N GLU A 82 10.54 -28.02 -23.47
CA GLU A 82 10.61 -29.50 -23.56
C GLU A 82 9.65 -30.21 -22.60
N ASN A 83 8.99 -29.47 -21.69
CA ASN A 83 8.11 -30.06 -20.69
C ASN A 83 7.01 -29.06 -20.33
N VAL A 84 6.08 -28.85 -21.25
CA VAL A 84 4.92 -27.96 -21.07
C VAL A 84 3.81 -28.72 -20.36
N LYS A 85 3.30 -28.12 -19.29
CA LYS A 85 2.13 -28.61 -18.56
C LYS A 85 0.96 -27.66 -18.74
N SER A 86 -0.24 -28.23 -18.86
CA SER A 86 -1.50 -27.49 -18.84
C SER A 86 -2.24 -27.73 -17.53
N PHE A 87 -2.57 -26.65 -16.85
CA PHE A 87 -3.40 -26.63 -15.66
C PHE A 87 -4.74 -26.00 -16.01
N ARG A 88 -5.79 -26.80 -16.03
CA ARG A 88 -7.16 -26.38 -16.31
C ARG A 88 -8.00 -26.47 -15.04
N VAL A 89 -8.77 -25.43 -14.76
CA VAL A 89 -9.69 -25.38 -13.61
C VAL A 89 -11.06 -24.96 -14.09
N TYR A 90 -12.07 -25.72 -13.69
CA TYR A 90 -13.48 -25.35 -13.80
C TYR A 90 -13.97 -24.85 -12.47
N PHE A 91 -14.59 -23.69 -12.46
CA PHE A 91 -15.03 -23.04 -11.25
C PHE A 91 -16.55 -22.93 -11.17
N ASP A 92 -17.06 -23.01 -9.94
CA ASP A 92 -18.41 -22.65 -9.59
C ASP A 92 -18.42 -21.86 -8.27
N GLY A 93 -19.39 -20.95 -8.14
CA GLY A 93 -19.57 -20.16 -6.94
C GLY A 93 -19.28 -18.68 -7.13
N GLN A 94 -19.17 -17.97 -5.99
CA GLN A 94 -19.01 -16.52 -5.99
C GLN A 94 -18.40 -16.01 -4.68
N GLU A 95 -17.79 -14.83 -4.78
CA GLU A 95 -17.33 -14.03 -3.65
C GLU A 95 -18.05 -12.69 -3.64
N LYS A 96 -18.47 -12.24 -2.47
CA LYS A 96 -19.13 -10.95 -2.26
C LYS A 96 -18.56 -10.28 -1.02
N ASP A 97 -17.84 -9.18 -1.25
CA ASP A 97 -17.25 -8.39 -0.19
C ASP A 97 -17.87 -7.00 -0.14
N VAL A 98 -18.07 -6.53 1.06
CA VAL A 98 -18.62 -5.20 1.32
C VAL A 98 -17.79 -4.52 2.41
N PHE A 99 -17.24 -3.35 2.06
CA PHE A 99 -16.50 -2.50 2.97
C PHE A 99 -17.21 -1.16 3.08
N ARG A 100 -17.63 -0.78 4.29
CA ARG A 100 -18.29 0.49 4.57
C ARG A 100 -17.52 1.25 5.62
N THR A 101 -17.00 2.42 5.25
CA THR A 101 -16.21 3.27 6.14
C THR A 101 -16.87 4.63 6.28
N PHE A 102 -16.97 5.08 7.51
CA PHE A 102 -17.44 6.41 7.89
C PHE A 102 -16.37 7.07 8.75
N PHE A 103 -16.01 8.27 8.41
CA PHE A 103 -15.05 9.07 9.17
C PHE A 103 -15.57 10.49 9.31
N GLY A 104 -15.45 11.05 10.51
CA GLY A 104 -15.73 12.45 10.80
C GLY A 104 -14.66 13.02 11.73
N SER A 105 -14.25 14.25 11.49
CA SER A 105 -13.32 15.00 12.36
C SER A 105 -13.73 16.45 12.44
N LEU A 106 -13.85 16.96 13.66
CA LEU A 106 -14.11 18.37 13.98
C LEU A 106 -12.88 18.94 14.68
N GLY A 107 -12.31 20.01 14.13
CA GLY A 107 -11.18 20.72 14.70
C GLY A 107 -11.59 22.15 15.05
N ILE A 108 -11.19 22.60 16.24
CA ILE A 108 -11.35 23.99 16.69
C ILE A 108 -9.95 24.48 17.08
N THR A 109 -9.47 25.51 16.38
CA THR A 109 -8.16 26.13 16.61
C THR A 109 -8.32 27.54 17.12
N ARG A 110 -7.62 27.86 18.21
CA ARG A 110 -7.47 29.23 18.71
C ARG A 110 -6.06 29.73 18.46
N HIS A 111 -5.95 30.87 17.83
CA HIS A 111 -4.69 31.60 17.63
C HIS A 111 -4.46 32.61 18.75
N PHE A 112 -3.32 32.52 19.41
CA PHE A 112 -2.82 33.45 20.42
C PHE A 112 -1.75 34.35 19.79
N GLY A 113 -2.22 35.35 19.01
CA GLY A 113 -1.35 36.16 18.16
C GLY A 113 -0.92 35.42 16.88
N LYS A 114 0.20 35.83 16.29
CA LYS A 114 0.68 35.30 14.99
C LYS A 114 1.47 34.00 15.10
N ASN A 115 1.95 33.68 16.30
CA ASN A 115 2.98 32.66 16.46
C ASN A 115 2.52 31.42 17.23
N THR A 116 1.41 31.51 17.96
CA THR A 116 0.97 30.41 18.81
C THR A 116 -0.46 30.03 18.50
N SER A 117 -0.72 28.74 18.38
CA SER A 117 -2.06 28.18 18.20
C SER A 117 -2.27 26.93 19.05
N LEU A 118 -3.50 26.78 19.52
CA LEU A 118 -3.96 25.60 20.25
C LEU A 118 -5.17 25.02 19.51
N SER A 119 -5.12 23.76 19.13
CA SER A 119 -6.19 23.06 18.43
C SER A 119 -6.72 21.91 19.28
N LEU A 120 -8.05 21.82 19.38
CA LEU A 120 -8.77 20.66 19.87
C LEU A 120 -9.41 19.94 18.68
N ILE A 121 -9.10 18.65 18.50
CA ILE A 121 -9.58 17.86 17.38
C ILE A 121 -10.24 16.60 17.91
N ALA A 122 -11.54 16.46 17.62
CA ALA A 122 -12.31 15.27 17.92
C ALA A 122 -12.59 14.52 16.61
N SER A 123 -12.37 13.21 16.59
CA SER A 123 -12.64 12.40 15.40
C SER A 123 -13.26 11.05 15.76
N ALA A 124 -14.07 10.53 14.85
CA ALA A 124 -14.65 9.20 14.93
C ALA A 124 -14.48 8.48 13.59
N PHE A 125 -14.06 7.23 13.66
CA PHE A 125 -13.90 6.31 12.53
C PHE A 125 -14.72 5.05 12.80
N LYS A 126 -15.48 4.62 11.80
CA LYS A 126 -16.23 3.36 11.86
C LYS A 126 -16.08 2.62 10.54
N THR A 127 -15.64 1.37 10.59
CA THR A 127 -15.68 0.48 9.43
C THR A 127 -16.45 -0.79 9.72
N ARG A 128 -17.13 -1.30 8.69
CA ARG A 128 -17.73 -2.63 8.66
C ARG A 128 -17.21 -3.33 7.43
N GLU A 129 -16.57 -4.46 7.65
CA GLU A 129 -16.03 -5.31 6.62
C GLU A 129 -16.76 -6.64 6.63
N GLN A 130 -17.14 -7.08 5.46
CA GLN A 130 -17.83 -8.34 5.25
C GLN A 130 -17.20 -9.01 4.04
N GLU A 131 -16.72 -10.22 4.22
CA GLU A 131 -16.17 -11.09 3.19
C GLU A 131 -16.95 -12.40 3.20
N LYS A 132 -17.52 -12.76 2.06
CA LYS A 132 -18.32 -13.97 1.91
C LYS A 132 -18.00 -14.64 0.60
N TYR A 133 -17.54 -15.86 0.65
CA TYR A 133 -17.40 -16.67 -0.54
C TYR A 133 -17.79 -18.14 -0.31
N ASP A 134 -18.27 -18.72 -1.39
CA ASP A 134 -18.44 -20.14 -1.61
C ASP A 134 -17.91 -20.41 -3.01
N ILE A 135 -16.75 -21.06 -3.11
CA ILE A 135 -16.05 -21.30 -4.38
C ILE A 135 -15.66 -22.77 -4.43
N GLN A 136 -16.11 -23.44 -5.47
CA GLN A 136 -15.69 -24.78 -5.84
C GLN A 136 -14.81 -24.72 -7.07
N GLY A 137 -13.73 -25.49 -7.08
CA GLY A 137 -12.87 -25.68 -8.24
C GLY A 137 -12.62 -27.14 -8.51
N GLN A 138 -12.74 -27.54 -9.78
CA GLN A 138 -12.30 -28.84 -10.27
C GLN A 138 -11.13 -28.62 -11.21
N TYR A 139 -10.00 -29.26 -10.98
CA TYR A 139 -8.80 -29.02 -11.76
C TYR A 139 -8.23 -30.30 -12.37
N TRP A 140 -7.55 -30.12 -13.50
CA TRP A 140 -6.74 -31.09 -14.20
C TRP A 140 -5.36 -30.52 -14.45
N LEU A 141 -4.35 -31.33 -14.13
CA LEU A 141 -2.98 -31.09 -14.51
C LEU A 141 -2.57 -32.14 -15.53
N THR A 142 -2.25 -31.71 -16.76
CA THR A 142 -1.85 -32.62 -17.85
C THR A 142 -0.48 -32.23 -18.39
N GLN A 143 0.27 -33.21 -18.85
CA GLN A 143 1.45 -32.97 -19.66
C GLN A 143 1.04 -32.80 -21.12
N THR A 144 1.39 -31.65 -21.71
CA THR A 144 0.85 -31.27 -23.03
C THR A 144 1.33 -32.20 -24.14
N GLU A 145 2.58 -32.68 -24.09
CA GLU A 145 3.15 -33.54 -25.15
C GLU A 145 2.58 -34.97 -25.14
N THR A 146 2.39 -35.53 -23.95
CA THR A 146 1.94 -36.93 -23.79
C THR A 146 0.45 -37.03 -23.56
N SER A 147 -0.24 -35.91 -23.29
CA SER A 147 -1.65 -35.88 -22.84
C SER A 147 -1.89 -36.69 -21.55
N GLU A 148 -0.84 -36.95 -20.78
CA GLU A 148 -0.92 -37.71 -19.54
C GLU A 148 -1.51 -36.85 -18.43
N ASN A 149 -2.50 -37.39 -17.69
CA ASN A 149 -3.05 -36.73 -16.51
C ASN A 149 -2.11 -36.93 -15.33
N LEU A 150 -1.50 -35.83 -14.88
CA LEU A 150 -0.60 -35.78 -13.72
C LEU A 150 -1.32 -35.53 -12.40
N GLY A 151 -2.54 -34.98 -12.46
CA GLY A 151 -3.34 -34.71 -11.26
C GLY A 151 -4.75 -34.23 -11.62
N VAL A 152 -5.72 -34.72 -10.86
CA VAL A 152 -7.13 -34.31 -10.93
C VAL A 152 -7.59 -34.08 -9.49
N GLY A 153 -8.38 -33.05 -9.26
CA GLY A 153 -8.89 -32.80 -7.92
C GLY A 153 -10.01 -31.79 -7.84
N THR A 154 -10.71 -31.82 -6.73
CA THR A 154 -11.78 -30.90 -6.40
C THR A 154 -11.48 -30.23 -5.06
N TYR A 155 -11.72 -28.93 -4.97
CA TYR A 155 -11.69 -28.21 -3.71
C TYR A 155 -12.94 -27.35 -3.54
N PHE A 156 -13.29 -27.11 -2.29
CA PHE A 156 -14.36 -26.20 -1.91
C PHE A 156 -13.87 -25.27 -0.81
N GLN A 157 -14.03 -23.97 -1.03
CA GLN A 157 -13.65 -22.92 -0.09
C GLN A 157 -14.88 -22.17 0.38
N HIS A 158 -14.98 -21.96 1.67
CA HIS A 158 -16.07 -21.25 2.32
C HIS A 158 -15.52 -20.19 3.27
N ALA A 159 -16.09 -18.97 3.22
CA ALA A 159 -15.84 -17.96 4.25
C ALA A 159 -17.10 -17.14 4.56
N ARG A 160 -17.21 -16.77 5.84
CA ARG A 160 -18.18 -15.83 6.39
C ARG A 160 -17.47 -14.98 7.42
N ASN A 161 -16.80 -13.92 6.95
CA ASN A 161 -15.97 -13.07 7.78
C ASN A 161 -16.60 -11.70 7.97
N TYR A 162 -16.68 -11.28 9.21
CA TYR A 162 -17.22 -9.99 9.60
C TYR A 162 -16.27 -9.30 10.57
N LEU A 163 -15.89 -8.07 10.24
CA LEU A 163 -15.12 -7.19 11.10
C LEU A 163 -15.84 -5.86 11.25
N ASN A 164 -16.04 -5.43 12.50
CA ASN A 164 -16.51 -4.09 12.80
C ASN A 164 -15.45 -3.40 13.66
N ALA A 165 -15.01 -2.22 13.25
CA ALA A 165 -14.11 -1.40 14.03
C ALA A 165 -14.70 -0.02 14.24
N HIS A 166 -14.59 0.47 15.47
CA HIS A 166 -15.00 1.81 15.88
C HIS A 166 -13.87 2.43 16.69
N VAL A 167 -13.39 3.60 16.27
CA VAL A 167 -12.30 4.32 16.94
C VAL A 167 -12.71 5.76 17.13
N GLU A 168 -12.69 6.21 18.36
CA GLU A 168 -12.88 7.61 18.75
C GLU A 168 -11.54 8.21 19.17
N SER A 169 -11.31 9.47 18.84
CA SER A 169 -10.04 10.15 19.19
C SER A 169 -10.29 11.59 19.58
N LEU A 170 -9.63 12.02 20.64
CA LEU A 170 -9.56 13.41 21.07
C LEU A 170 -8.08 13.83 21.12
N LYS A 171 -7.72 14.87 20.37
CA LYS A 171 -6.35 15.37 20.28
C LYS A 171 -6.30 16.85 20.64
N LEU A 172 -5.38 17.20 21.55
CA LEU A 172 -4.95 18.56 21.83
C LEU A 172 -3.60 18.79 21.18
N LEU A 173 -3.47 19.85 20.36
CA LEU A 173 -2.28 20.17 19.58
C LEU A 173 -1.87 21.63 19.84
N LEU A 174 -0.66 21.84 20.34
CA LEU A 174 -0.01 23.12 20.53
C LEU A 174 1.06 23.33 19.48
N LYS A 175 1.04 24.49 18.79
CA LYS A 175 2.10 24.95 17.89
C LYS A 175 2.54 26.34 18.30
N THR A 176 3.85 26.56 18.39
CA THR A 176 4.39 27.89 18.69
C THR A 176 5.70 28.13 17.96
N LYS A 177 5.83 29.33 17.40
CA LYS A 177 7.06 29.78 16.73
C LYS A 177 7.71 30.89 17.58
N GLN A 178 8.93 30.66 18.01
CA GLN A 178 9.68 31.62 18.80
C GLN A 178 11.09 31.82 18.22
N LYS A 179 11.32 32.95 17.59
CA LYS A 179 12.62 33.27 16.95
C LYS A 179 13.07 32.16 15.97
N ARG A 180 13.99 31.32 16.41
CA ARG A 180 14.60 30.23 15.62
C ARG A 180 13.96 28.85 15.89
N HIS A 181 13.03 28.78 16.81
CA HIS A 181 12.36 27.57 17.24
C HIS A 181 10.94 27.46 16.68
N ASP A 182 10.57 26.28 16.22
CA ASP A 182 9.22 25.94 15.80
C ASP A 182 8.79 24.69 16.56
N ILE A 183 8.13 24.91 17.72
CA ILE A 183 7.80 23.86 18.68
C ILE A 183 6.38 23.37 18.42
N GLU A 184 6.22 22.07 18.36
CA GLU A 184 4.94 21.39 18.26
C GLU A 184 4.82 20.30 19.32
N GLY A 185 3.69 20.27 20.03
CA GLY A 185 3.38 19.23 21.00
C GLY A 185 1.92 18.81 20.91
N ALA A 186 1.65 17.52 21.10
CA ALA A 186 0.28 17.02 21.12
C ALA A 186 0.08 15.94 22.19
N LEU A 187 -1.16 15.89 22.69
CA LEU A 187 -1.68 14.81 23.51
C LEU A 187 -2.92 14.24 22.79
N THR A 188 -2.98 12.92 22.65
CA THR A 188 -4.07 12.23 21.97
C THR A 188 -4.57 11.09 22.84
N PHE A 189 -5.86 11.03 23.06
CA PHE A 189 -6.57 9.89 23.64
C PHE A 189 -7.37 9.21 22.54
N LYS A 190 -7.31 7.87 22.45
CA LYS A 190 -8.11 7.06 21.53
C LYS A 190 -8.79 5.93 22.28
N LYS A 191 -10.04 5.67 21.91
CA LYS A 191 -10.80 4.50 22.34
C LYS A 191 -11.06 3.63 21.12
N GLU A 192 -10.71 2.36 21.23
CA GLU A 192 -10.79 1.37 20.15
C GLU A 192 -11.75 0.26 20.55
N HIS A 193 -12.73 -0.02 19.72
CA HIS A 193 -13.62 -1.19 19.83
C HIS A 193 -13.60 -1.92 18.51
N ILE A 194 -13.08 -3.16 18.49
CA ILE A 194 -13.02 -3.99 17.28
C ILE A 194 -13.66 -5.34 17.61
N SER A 195 -14.63 -5.77 16.80
CA SER A 195 -15.27 -7.07 16.92
C SER A 195 -15.12 -7.87 15.64
N GLU A 196 -14.74 -9.12 15.77
CA GLU A 196 -14.54 -10.08 14.69
C GLU A 196 -15.44 -11.30 14.91
N ASN A 197 -16.04 -11.77 13.82
CA ASN A 197 -16.68 -13.07 13.75
C ASN A 197 -16.35 -13.69 12.40
N SER A 198 -15.48 -14.70 12.39
CA SER A 198 -14.99 -15.34 11.19
C SER A 198 -15.16 -16.83 11.25
N VAL A 199 -15.64 -17.39 10.14
CA VAL A 199 -15.73 -18.84 9.91
C VAL A 199 -15.20 -19.08 8.51
N GLU A 200 -14.10 -19.83 8.43
CA GLU A 200 -13.50 -20.25 7.16
C GLU A 200 -13.28 -21.76 7.20
N TYR A 201 -13.47 -22.41 6.06
CA TYR A 201 -12.99 -23.79 5.88
C TYR A 201 -12.68 -24.08 4.41
N GLU A 202 -11.79 -25.02 4.21
CA GLU A 202 -11.44 -25.56 2.91
C GLU A 202 -11.53 -27.08 2.95
N MET A 203 -12.22 -27.63 1.98
CA MET A 203 -12.34 -29.05 1.75
C MET A 203 -11.66 -29.42 0.44
N ARG A 204 -10.98 -30.55 0.41
CA ARG A 204 -10.39 -31.09 -0.82
C ARG A 204 -10.74 -32.57 -0.95
N ASP A 205 -10.95 -33.01 -2.17
CA ASP A 205 -10.79 -34.42 -2.43
C ASP A 205 -9.29 -34.71 -2.49
N SER A 206 -8.98 -35.91 -2.34
CA SER A 206 -7.65 -36.34 -2.08
C SER A 206 -6.87 -36.77 -3.29
N SER A 207 -7.25 -36.43 -4.48
CA SER A 207 -6.39 -36.80 -5.60
C SER A 207 -5.08 -36.01 -5.50
N ASN A 208 -4.18 -36.55 -4.64
CA ASN A 208 -2.76 -36.27 -4.59
C ASN A 208 -2.27 -34.94 -4.01
N TYR A 209 -3.06 -34.30 -3.22
CA TYR A 209 -2.58 -33.24 -2.36
C TYR A 209 -2.07 -33.79 -1.02
N SER A 210 -0.96 -34.47 -0.96
CA SER A 210 -0.30 -34.88 0.30
C SER A 210 -1.23 -35.48 1.40
N ILE A 211 -2.47 -35.78 1.07
CA ILE A 211 -3.50 -36.33 1.94
C ILE A 211 -3.77 -37.74 1.44
N PRO A 212 -3.79 -38.76 2.31
CA PRO A 212 -4.12 -40.12 1.91
C PRO A 212 -5.44 -40.14 1.17
N HIS A 213 -5.44 -40.61 -0.06
CA HIS A 213 -6.63 -40.71 -0.89
C HIS A 213 -7.46 -41.90 -0.49
N THR A 214 -8.69 -41.66 -0.08
CA THR A 214 -9.59 -42.76 0.34
C THR A 214 -10.82 -42.88 -0.56
N GLY A 215 -10.92 -42.09 -1.68
CA GLY A 215 -12.01 -42.32 -2.61
C GLY A 215 -12.81 -41.08 -2.97
N LYS A 216 -14.12 -41.02 -2.70
CA LYS A 216 -15.07 -40.10 -3.32
C LYS A 216 -15.42 -38.87 -2.48
N ASP A 217 -14.89 -38.75 -1.26
CA ASP A 217 -15.33 -37.76 -0.31
C ASP A 217 -14.38 -36.55 -0.26
N LEU A 218 -14.93 -35.36 0.01
CA LEU A 218 -14.16 -34.18 0.32
C LEU A 218 -13.75 -34.19 1.79
N TYR A 219 -12.47 -33.90 2.05
CA TYR A 219 -11.92 -33.80 3.40
C TYR A 219 -11.67 -32.38 3.79
N MET A 220 -12.01 -32.03 5.02
CA MET A 220 -11.67 -30.72 5.59
C MET A 220 -10.17 -30.67 5.88
N ILE A 221 -9.44 -29.90 5.09
CA ILE A 221 -7.99 -29.71 5.24
C ILE A 221 -7.64 -28.47 6.06
N TYR A 222 -8.57 -27.53 6.12
CA TYR A 222 -8.43 -26.28 6.86
C TYR A 222 -9.77 -25.87 7.44
N SER A 223 -9.77 -25.44 8.67
CA SER A 223 -10.92 -24.81 9.31
C SER A 223 -10.44 -23.75 10.30
N MET A 224 -10.97 -22.55 10.23
CA MET A 224 -10.69 -21.49 11.19
C MET A 224 -11.99 -20.90 11.73
N ARG A 225 -12.02 -20.69 13.03
CA ARG A 225 -13.08 -19.95 13.73
C ARG A 225 -12.48 -18.87 14.61
N ALA A 226 -12.96 -17.65 14.45
CA ALA A 226 -12.57 -16.51 15.27
C ALA A 226 -13.82 -15.78 15.77
N LYS A 227 -13.90 -15.56 17.07
CA LYS A 227 -14.90 -14.69 17.69
C LYS A 227 -14.18 -13.86 18.74
N ASN A 228 -13.76 -12.67 18.33
CA ASN A 228 -12.89 -11.82 19.12
C ASN A 228 -13.51 -10.45 19.33
N VAL A 229 -13.25 -9.86 20.50
CA VAL A 229 -13.54 -8.46 20.80
C VAL A 229 -12.29 -7.83 21.41
N LEU A 230 -11.89 -6.70 20.86
CA LEU A 230 -10.82 -5.87 21.39
C LEU A 230 -11.42 -4.55 21.85
N ASP A 231 -11.35 -4.29 23.16
CA ASP A 231 -11.66 -3.02 23.78
C ASP A 231 -10.39 -2.44 24.38
N ALA A 232 -9.93 -1.32 23.85
CA ALA A 232 -8.65 -0.76 24.25
C ALA A 232 -8.67 0.77 24.24
N ASN A 233 -7.79 1.34 25.06
CA ASN A 233 -7.49 2.76 25.05
C ASN A 233 -6.03 2.98 24.67
N ARG A 234 -5.76 4.06 23.91
CA ARG A 234 -4.39 4.52 23.63
C ARG A 234 -4.23 5.94 24.11
N ILE A 235 -3.09 6.19 24.76
CA ILE A 235 -2.64 7.53 25.10
C ILE A 235 -1.35 7.77 24.33
N GLU A 236 -1.33 8.79 23.50
CA GLU A 236 -0.15 9.17 22.74
C GLU A 236 0.18 10.63 23.02
N ALA A 237 1.45 10.93 23.23
CA ALA A 237 1.93 12.30 23.36
C ALA A 237 3.21 12.47 22.57
N TYR A 238 3.47 13.66 22.07
CA TYR A 238 4.77 14.02 21.53
C TYR A 238 5.09 15.48 21.75
N ILE A 239 6.38 15.76 21.76
CA ILE A 239 6.93 17.10 21.65
C ILE A 239 8.11 17.06 20.68
N GLN A 240 8.16 18.05 19.80
CA GLN A 240 9.23 18.22 18.83
C GLN A 240 9.57 19.70 18.66
N ASP A 241 10.82 19.99 18.33
CA ASP A 241 11.29 21.32 17.97
C ASP A 241 12.07 21.28 16.66
N THR A 242 11.86 22.31 15.85
CA THR A 242 12.67 22.62 14.68
C THR A 242 13.48 23.88 14.97
N TYR A 243 14.76 23.67 15.25
CA TYR A 243 15.71 24.73 15.53
C TYR A 243 16.50 25.10 14.27
N ARG A 244 16.43 26.38 13.87
CA ARG A 244 17.15 26.91 12.69
C ARG A 244 18.25 27.83 13.15
N PHE A 245 19.49 27.57 12.69
CA PHE A 245 20.66 28.35 13.07
C PHE A 245 21.66 28.48 11.92
N GLY A 246 22.63 29.37 12.06
CA GLY A 246 23.49 29.79 10.95
C GLY A 246 22.78 30.75 10.00
N GLY A 247 23.22 30.84 8.75
CA GLY A 247 22.58 31.63 7.71
C GLY A 247 22.97 33.10 7.66
N GLY A 248 24.09 33.49 8.31
CA GLY A 248 24.74 34.74 8.02
C GLY A 248 25.45 34.71 6.67
N GLU A 249 25.88 35.86 6.18
CA GLU A 249 26.63 35.98 4.93
C GLU A 249 27.87 35.06 4.97
N GLY A 250 28.01 34.16 3.98
CA GLY A 250 29.08 33.17 3.93
C GLY A 250 28.98 32.04 4.96
N GLN A 251 27.86 31.87 5.66
CA GLN A 251 27.64 30.78 6.63
C GLN A 251 26.68 29.73 6.14
N SER A 252 26.90 28.48 6.55
CA SER A 252 25.97 27.38 6.30
C SER A 252 24.66 27.56 7.05
N HIS A 253 23.55 27.10 6.47
CA HIS A 253 22.24 27.03 7.13
C HIS A 253 22.02 25.65 7.71
N TYR A 254 21.63 25.60 8.96
CA TYR A 254 21.35 24.38 9.69
C TYR A 254 19.90 24.33 10.14
N THR A 255 19.26 23.17 9.97
CA THR A 255 17.94 22.89 10.49
C THR A 255 18.00 21.61 11.29
N LEU A 256 17.91 21.73 12.61
CA LEU A 256 17.89 20.60 13.54
C LEU A 256 16.46 20.34 13.99
N ASN A 257 15.93 19.15 13.68
CA ASN A 257 14.65 18.67 14.21
C ASN A 257 14.94 17.60 15.26
N TYR A 258 14.35 17.74 16.42
CA TYR A 258 14.46 16.73 17.48
C TYR A 258 13.16 16.65 18.27
N GLY A 259 12.89 15.49 18.81
CA GLY A 259 11.67 15.28 19.56
C GLY A 259 11.55 13.88 20.11
N VAL A 260 10.54 13.70 20.91
CA VAL A 260 10.21 12.42 21.52
C VAL A 260 8.71 12.18 21.44
N ARG A 261 8.36 10.94 21.20
CA ARG A 261 6.98 10.45 21.21
C ARG A 261 6.82 9.40 22.31
N PHE A 262 5.76 9.53 23.06
CA PHE A 262 5.27 8.58 24.06
C PHE A 262 3.99 7.92 23.51
N ALA A 263 3.82 6.62 23.78
CA ALA A 263 2.56 5.92 23.55
C ALA A 263 2.35 4.83 24.60
N HIS A 264 1.11 4.71 25.05
CA HIS A 264 0.67 3.63 25.93
C HIS A 264 -0.58 2.98 25.34
N TRP A 265 -0.58 1.64 25.26
CA TRP A 265 -1.73 0.85 24.77
C TRP A 265 -2.22 -0.07 25.88
N SER A 266 -3.47 0.14 26.30
CA SER A 266 -4.03 -0.60 27.45
C SER A 266 -4.22 -2.09 27.19
N TYR A 267 -4.38 -2.52 25.94
CA TYR A 267 -4.59 -3.92 25.56
C TYR A 267 -3.38 -4.80 25.91
N THR A 268 -2.20 -4.40 25.48
CA THR A 268 -0.95 -5.10 25.77
C THR A 268 -0.23 -4.56 27.00
N LYS A 269 -0.76 -3.47 27.62
CA LYS A 269 -0.13 -2.70 28.71
C LYS A 269 1.27 -2.18 28.38
N GLU A 270 1.58 -2.06 27.09
CA GLU A 270 2.87 -1.62 26.61
C GLU A 270 2.99 -0.10 26.65
N THR A 271 4.15 0.35 27.14
CA THR A 271 4.52 1.78 27.15
C THR A 271 5.81 1.93 26.36
N ILE A 272 5.82 2.83 25.38
CA ILE A 272 6.94 3.04 24.46
C ILE A 272 7.33 4.51 24.41
N LEU A 273 8.65 4.74 24.23
CA LEU A 273 9.26 6.05 24.06
C LEU A 273 10.10 6.03 22.78
N SER A 274 9.88 7.00 21.89
CA SER A 274 10.46 7.04 20.55
C SER A 274 11.18 8.37 20.30
N PRO A 275 12.46 8.51 20.69
CA PRO A 275 13.27 9.69 20.36
C PRO A 275 13.65 9.69 18.88
N ARG A 276 13.73 10.90 18.31
CA ARG A 276 14.11 11.14 16.92
C ARG A 276 14.90 12.42 16.79
N VAL A 277 15.86 12.43 15.87
CA VAL A 277 16.66 13.59 15.54
C VAL A 277 16.94 13.61 14.03
N SER A 278 16.93 14.78 13.43
CA SER A 278 17.40 14.96 12.06
C SER A 278 18.08 16.31 11.90
N LEU A 279 19.12 16.36 11.08
CA LEU A 279 19.93 17.54 10.78
C LEU A 279 19.93 17.76 9.26
N GLY A 280 19.45 18.91 8.82
CA GLY A 280 19.56 19.42 7.46
C GLY A 280 20.65 20.48 7.40
N ILE A 281 21.52 20.41 6.40
CA ILE A 281 22.65 21.32 6.20
C ILE A 281 22.60 21.84 4.76
N ILE A 282 22.55 23.15 4.59
CA ILE A 282 22.83 23.82 3.32
C ILE A 282 24.20 24.46 3.49
N PRO A 283 25.26 23.93 2.86
CA PRO A 283 26.64 24.39 3.10
C PRO A 283 26.88 25.77 2.43
N ALA A 284 27.70 26.58 3.08
CA ALA A 284 28.04 27.93 2.59
C ALA A 284 28.72 27.93 1.23
N PHE A 285 29.47 26.86 0.89
CA PHE A 285 30.17 26.77 -0.38
C PHE A 285 29.26 26.50 -1.58
N ASN A 286 28.02 26.02 -1.35
CA ASN A 286 27.05 25.77 -2.43
C ASN A 286 25.60 25.65 -1.89
N GLU A 287 24.81 26.69 -2.09
CA GLU A 287 23.41 26.75 -1.67
C GLU A 287 22.48 25.77 -2.43
N ASN A 288 22.95 25.22 -3.53
CA ASN A 288 22.19 24.21 -4.30
C ASN A 288 22.34 22.79 -3.70
N VAL A 289 23.24 22.61 -2.75
CA VAL A 289 23.43 21.35 -2.04
C VAL A 289 22.63 21.35 -0.75
N THR A 290 21.98 20.24 -0.44
CA THR A 290 21.37 19.98 0.86
C THR A 290 21.78 18.61 1.35
N MET A 291 22.41 18.52 2.51
CA MET A 291 22.74 17.26 3.19
C MET A 291 21.74 17.01 4.30
N ARG A 292 21.33 15.77 4.48
CA ARG A 292 20.35 15.37 5.50
C ARG A 292 20.85 14.15 6.26
N PHE A 293 20.78 14.20 7.58
CA PHE A 293 21.11 13.09 8.45
C PHE A 293 19.96 12.89 9.40
N ALA A 294 19.53 11.65 9.63
CA ALA A 294 18.48 11.35 10.57
C ALA A 294 18.76 10.05 11.30
N ALA A 295 18.43 10.06 12.60
CA ALA A 295 18.41 8.87 13.41
C ALA A 295 17.16 8.86 14.30
N GLY A 296 16.58 7.69 14.54
CA GLY A 296 15.38 7.61 15.36
C GLY A 296 14.98 6.21 15.72
N LEU A 297 14.30 6.10 16.85
CA LEU A 297 13.69 4.90 17.35
C LEU A 297 12.18 4.95 17.04
N TYR A 298 11.69 3.94 16.36
CA TYR A 298 10.29 3.84 15.91
C TYR A 298 9.67 2.57 16.45
N TYR A 299 8.41 2.68 16.85
CA TYR A 299 7.58 1.55 17.21
C TYR A 299 6.27 1.58 16.45
N GLN A 300 5.81 0.40 16.08
CA GLN A 300 4.51 0.19 15.48
C GLN A 300 3.77 -0.87 16.28
N ALA A 301 2.66 -0.47 16.90
CA ALA A 301 1.77 -1.43 17.53
C ALA A 301 1.23 -2.40 16.48
N PRO A 302 1.09 -3.68 16.80
CA PRO A 302 0.60 -4.67 15.86
C PRO A 302 -0.83 -4.37 15.43
N PHE A 303 -1.15 -4.71 14.19
CA PHE A 303 -2.52 -4.68 13.67
C PHE A 303 -3.37 -5.76 14.31
N PHE A 304 -4.69 -5.61 14.24
CA PHE A 304 -5.63 -6.58 14.78
C PHE A 304 -5.38 -8.01 14.26
N LYS A 305 -5.05 -8.18 12.97
CA LYS A 305 -4.75 -9.50 12.39
C LYS A 305 -3.37 -10.04 12.82
N GLU A 306 -2.40 -9.20 13.15
CA GLU A 306 -1.06 -9.60 13.60
C GLU A 306 -1.04 -10.17 15.02
N ILE A 307 -2.01 -9.79 15.86
CA ILE A 307 -2.14 -10.29 17.23
C ILE A 307 -3.02 -11.52 17.35
N ARG A 308 -3.44 -12.11 16.24
CA ARG A 308 -4.17 -13.39 16.26
C ARG A 308 -3.20 -14.54 16.50
N ASP A 309 -3.39 -15.22 17.61
CA ASP A 309 -2.75 -16.49 17.92
C ASP A 309 -3.70 -17.63 17.60
N THR A 310 -3.21 -18.70 16.98
CA THR A 310 -4.01 -19.81 16.49
C THR A 310 -3.70 -21.10 17.23
N THR A 311 -4.76 -21.80 17.66
CA THR A 311 -4.65 -23.11 18.31
C THR A 311 -5.58 -24.08 17.61
N THR A 312 -5.05 -25.24 17.21
CA THR A 312 -5.85 -26.29 16.56
C THR A 312 -6.25 -27.37 17.57
N VAL A 313 -7.57 -27.59 17.67
CA VAL A 313 -8.16 -28.63 18.52
C VAL A 313 -9.12 -29.46 17.68
N ASN A 314 -8.92 -30.77 17.62
CA ASN A 314 -9.74 -31.70 16.83
C ASN A 314 -9.93 -31.26 15.35
N GLY A 315 -8.85 -30.81 14.71
CA GLY A 315 -8.89 -30.39 13.31
C GLY A 315 -9.51 -29.01 13.05
N ILE A 316 -9.99 -28.32 14.08
CA ILE A 316 -10.52 -26.95 13.98
C ILE A 316 -9.51 -25.98 14.58
N THR A 317 -9.11 -24.99 13.79
CA THR A 317 -8.23 -23.90 14.23
C THR A 317 -9.08 -22.77 14.82
N TYR A 318 -8.77 -22.41 16.05
CA TYR A 318 -9.37 -21.27 16.74
C TYR A 318 -8.37 -20.12 16.77
N ALA A 319 -8.78 -18.95 16.27
CA ALA A 319 -7.97 -17.74 16.36
C ALA A 319 -8.44 -16.88 17.55
N LYS A 320 -7.51 -16.61 18.48
CA LYS A 320 -7.72 -15.76 19.66
C LYS A 320 -6.75 -14.59 19.63
N LEU A 321 -7.09 -13.50 20.31
CA LEU A 321 -6.20 -12.35 20.40
C LEU A 321 -5.11 -12.57 21.45
N ASN A 322 -3.86 -12.36 21.05
CA ASN A 322 -2.69 -12.40 21.93
C ASN A 322 -2.44 -11.02 22.57
N ASN A 323 -2.68 -10.88 23.85
CA ASN A 323 -2.44 -9.64 24.60
C ASN A 323 -0.96 -9.48 25.06
N LYS A 324 -0.10 -10.44 24.75
CA LYS A 324 1.34 -10.39 25.02
C LYS A 324 2.15 -9.87 23.82
N ALA A 325 1.52 -9.72 22.67
CA ALA A 325 2.17 -9.22 21.47
C ALA A 325 2.73 -7.81 21.70
N LYS A 326 3.99 -7.59 21.35
CA LYS A 326 4.69 -6.32 21.53
C LYS A 326 4.69 -5.51 20.24
N SER A 327 4.89 -4.21 20.37
CA SER A 327 5.13 -3.33 19.22
C SER A 327 6.40 -3.72 18.49
N GLN A 328 6.31 -3.81 17.17
CA GLN A 328 7.48 -3.98 16.31
C GLN A 328 8.36 -2.73 16.41
N ARG A 329 9.68 -2.91 16.53
CA ARG A 329 10.67 -1.86 16.74
C ARG A 329 11.57 -1.69 15.52
N SER A 330 11.89 -0.44 15.20
CA SER A 330 12.86 -0.13 14.16
C SER A 330 13.75 1.05 14.57
N ILE A 331 15.08 0.87 14.50
CA ILE A 331 16.06 1.94 14.68
C ILE A 331 16.55 2.34 13.30
N HIS A 332 16.35 3.58 12.91
CA HIS A 332 16.70 4.10 11.59
C HIS A 332 17.94 4.98 11.64
N PHE A 333 18.80 4.82 10.63
CA PHE A 333 19.90 5.73 10.29
C PHE A 333 19.74 6.07 8.80
N ILE A 334 19.71 7.36 8.50
CA ILE A 334 19.47 7.86 7.14
C ILE A 334 20.49 8.96 6.86
N ALA A 335 21.10 8.92 5.69
CA ALA A 335 21.93 9.99 5.13
C ALA A 335 21.43 10.32 3.72
N GLY A 336 21.12 11.58 3.48
CA GLY A 336 20.59 12.07 2.23
C GLY A 336 21.42 13.21 1.67
N TYR A 337 21.49 13.28 0.35
CA TYR A 337 22.16 14.32 -0.42
C TYR A 337 21.23 14.79 -1.55
N ASP A 338 20.95 16.08 -1.61
CA ASP A 338 20.19 16.73 -2.68
C ASP A 338 21.09 17.73 -3.38
N TYR A 339 21.08 17.72 -4.71
CA TYR A 339 21.78 18.70 -5.53
C TYR A 339 20.85 19.27 -6.61
N ARG A 340 20.64 20.59 -6.58
CA ARG A 340 19.90 21.32 -7.60
C ARG A 340 20.89 21.89 -8.60
N PHE A 341 20.65 21.68 -9.88
CA PHE A 341 21.51 22.20 -10.93
C PHE A 341 20.71 22.61 -12.16
N LYS A 342 21.31 23.41 -13.00
CA LYS A 342 20.72 23.80 -14.29
C LYS A 342 21.51 23.12 -15.41
N LEU A 343 20.79 22.54 -16.36
CA LEU A 343 21.32 22.04 -17.61
C LEU A 343 20.54 22.66 -18.74
N ASN A 344 21.19 23.36 -19.67
CA ASN A 344 20.55 24.10 -20.76
C ASN A 344 19.43 25.06 -20.26
N ASN A 345 19.70 25.83 -19.21
CA ASN A 345 18.76 26.72 -18.52
C ASN A 345 17.54 26.07 -17.86
N ARG A 346 17.47 24.75 -17.76
CA ARG A 346 16.40 23.98 -17.15
C ARG A 346 16.78 23.51 -15.76
N GLN A 347 15.83 23.43 -14.86
CA GLN A 347 16.08 23.03 -13.47
C GLN A 347 16.00 21.52 -13.31
N PHE A 348 17.04 20.96 -12.69
CA PHE A 348 17.11 19.56 -12.30
C PHE A 348 17.42 19.44 -10.83
N LYS A 349 17.00 18.33 -10.25
CA LYS A 349 17.40 17.93 -8.92
C LYS A 349 17.85 16.47 -8.93
N PHE A 350 19.04 16.23 -8.42
CA PHE A 350 19.53 14.90 -8.08
C PHE A 350 19.34 14.67 -6.58
N THR A 351 18.86 13.49 -6.20
CA THR A 351 18.70 13.05 -4.82
C THR A 351 19.37 11.70 -4.66
N ALA A 352 20.19 11.53 -3.64
CA ALA A 352 20.73 10.25 -3.21
C ALA A 352 20.43 10.07 -1.72
N GLU A 353 19.98 8.88 -1.33
CA GLU A 353 19.69 8.54 0.06
C GLU A 353 20.21 7.15 0.38
N ALA A 354 20.96 7.02 1.47
CA ALA A 354 21.38 5.77 2.06
C ALA A 354 20.63 5.57 3.38
N TYR A 355 20.11 4.36 3.61
CA TYR A 355 19.45 4.05 4.87
C TYR A 355 19.84 2.67 5.40
N TYR A 356 19.86 2.58 6.72
CA TYR A 356 19.99 1.32 7.44
C TYR A 356 19.00 1.29 8.60
N LYS A 357 18.19 0.22 8.67
CA LYS A 357 17.15 0.02 9.67
C LYS A 357 17.40 -1.28 10.41
N LEU A 358 17.55 -1.22 11.71
CA LEU A 358 17.60 -2.38 12.60
C LEU A 358 16.17 -2.69 13.05
N LEU A 359 15.69 -3.89 12.73
CA LEU A 359 14.32 -4.33 13.02
C LEU A 359 14.34 -5.30 14.21
N GLY A 360 13.40 -5.13 15.11
CA GLY A 360 13.25 -6.00 16.28
C GLY A 360 11.78 -6.23 16.62
N ASN A 361 11.52 -7.29 17.36
CA ASN A 361 10.17 -7.71 17.73
C ASN A 361 9.25 -7.84 16.49
N LEU A 362 9.79 -8.34 15.36
CA LEU A 362 8.99 -8.53 14.17
C LEU A 362 8.02 -9.69 14.38
N VAL A 363 6.81 -9.54 13.86
CA VAL A 363 5.85 -10.63 13.73
C VAL A 363 6.09 -11.30 12.38
N PRO A 364 6.58 -12.54 12.35
CA PRO A 364 6.80 -13.27 11.11
C PRO A 364 5.48 -13.47 10.38
N TYR A 365 5.54 -13.45 9.05
CA TYR A 365 4.41 -13.77 8.20
C TYR A 365 4.87 -14.45 6.92
N SER A 366 3.99 -15.26 6.34
CA SER A 366 4.14 -15.84 5.01
C SER A 366 3.06 -15.32 4.08
N VAL A 367 3.34 -15.40 2.79
CA VAL A 367 2.37 -15.07 1.73
C VAL A 367 2.10 -16.35 0.93
N ASN A 368 0.88 -16.85 1.04
CA ASN A 368 0.42 -18.00 0.29
C ASN A 368 -0.56 -17.52 -0.78
N ASN A 369 -0.16 -17.59 -2.05
CA ASN A 369 -0.82 -16.96 -3.16
C ASN A 369 -0.91 -15.43 -2.91
N VAL A 370 -2.08 -14.90 -2.54
CA VAL A 370 -2.30 -13.49 -2.16
C VAL A 370 -2.68 -13.33 -0.69
N LYS A 371 -2.84 -14.42 0.05
CA LYS A 371 -3.24 -14.43 1.45
C LYS A 371 -2.02 -14.30 2.37
N VAL A 372 -2.03 -13.29 3.25
CA VAL A 372 -1.01 -13.12 4.29
C VAL A 372 -1.41 -13.89 5.54
N VAL A 373 -0.50 -14.72 6.02
CA VAL A 373 -0.66 -15.53 7.25
C VAL A 373 0.37 -15.08 8.27
N TYR A 374 -0.08 -14.54 9.41
CA TYR A 374 0.77 -14.11 10.52
C TYR A 374 0.96 -15.25 11.52
N TYR A 375 2.15 -15.32 12.11
CA TYR A 375 2.49 -16.37 13.10
C TYR A 375 2.20 -15.95 14.55
N GLY A 376 1.74 -14.73 14.77
CA GLY A 376 1.18 -14.26 16.05
C GLY A 376 2.17 -13.85 17.14
N ASP A 377 3.45 -14.20 17.02
CA ASP A 377 4.50 -13.93 18.02
C ASP A 377 5.60 -13.01 17.51
N ASN A 378 6.21 -12.22 18.44
CA ASN A 378 7.28 -11.27 18.12
C ASN A 378 8.69 -11.91 18.19
N GLU A 379 8.89 -13.03 17.55
CA GLU A 379 10.09 -13.87 17.73
C GLU A 379 11.24 -13.51 16.81
N SER A 380 11.01 -12.61 15.85
CA SER A 380 12.03 -12.34 14.86
C SER A 380 12.64 -10.93 14.97
N SER A 381 13.83 -10.80 14.42
CA SER A 381 14.56 -9.55 14.23
C SER A 381 15.04 -9.47 12.79
N GLY A 382 15.57 -8.32 12.38
CA GLY A 382 16.01 -8.19 11.00
C GLY A 382 16.71 -6.87 10.71
N HIS A 383 16.91 -6.63 9.43
CA HIS A 383 17.39 -5.34 8.95
C HIS A 383 16.82 -5.02 7.57
N ALA A 384 16.74 -3.74 7.27
CA ALA A 384 16.52 -3.22 5.93
C ALA A 384 17.60 -2.18 5.63
N ALA A 385 18.30 -2.35 4.51
CA ALA A 385 19.35 -1.45 4.05
C ALA A 385 19.13 -1.12 2.58
N GLY A 386 19.41 0.11 2.17
CA GLY A 386 19.28 0.46 0.77
C GLY A 386 19.92 1.78 0.40
N LEU A 387 19.99 1.96 -0.92
CA LEU A 387 20.45 3.16 -1.60
C LEU A 387 19.39 3.56 -2.63
N ASP A 388 18.87 4.78 -2.51
CA ASP A 388 17.90 5.34 -3.44
C ASP A 388 18.52 6.52 -4.18
N PHE A 389 18.40 6.49 -5.51
CA PHE A 389 18.84 7.56 -6.39
C PHE A 389 17.66 8.06 -7.21
N LYS A 390 17.54 9.36 -7.36
CA LYS A 390 16.52 9.97 -8.21
C LYS A 390 17.07 11.22 -8.88
N ILE A 391 16.83 11.32 -10.18
CA ILE A 391 16.99 12.57 -10.92
C ILE A 391 15.63 12.97 -11.49
N TYR A 392 15.24 14.20 -11.29
CA TYR A 392 14.01 14.73 -11.85
C TYR A 392 14.18 16.19 -12.27
N GLY A 393 13.37 16.62 -13.21
CA GLY A 393 13.39 17.98 -13.71
C GLY A 393 12.72 18.11 -15.08
N GLU A 394 12.85 19.28 -15.64
CA GLU A 394 12.39 19.61 -16.98
C GLU A 394 13.36 19.08 -18.04
N PHE A 395 13.26 17.82 -18.43
CA PHE A 395 13.99 17.30 -19.59
C PHE A 395 13.53 17.99 -20.88
N VAL A 396 12.27 18.39 -20.91
CA VAL A 396 11.65 19.18 -21.96
C VAL A 396 10.88 20.34 -21.31
N PRO A 397 10.91 21.57 -21.87
CA PRO A 397 10.23 22.73 -21.30
C PRO A 397 8.74 22.45 -21.02
N GLY A 398 8.32 22.74 -19.78
CA GLY A 398 6.93 22.60 -19.35
C GLY A 398 6.50 21.17 -19.04
N THR A 399 7.43 20.20 -18.96
CA THR A 399 7.15 18.81 -18.56
C THR A 399 8.11 18.30 -17.51
N ASP A 400 7.57 17.71 -16.45
CA ASP A 400 8.37 17.05 -15.42
C ASP A 400 8.60 15.57 -15.76
N SER A 401 9.86 15.17 -15.79
CA SER A 401 10.27 13.78 -16.00
C SER A 401 11.23 13.34 -14.91
N TRP A 402 11.30 12.04 -14.65
CA TRP A 402 12.19 11.53 -13.62
C TRP A 402 12.67 10.10 -13.91
N LEU A 403 13.84 9.80 -13.39
CA LEU A 403 14.45 8.48 -13.33
C LEU A 403 14.79 8.17 -11.87
N SER A 404 14.43 6.99 -11.39
CA SER A 404 14.80 6.51 -10.06
C SER A 404 15.38 5.12 -10.09
N LEU A 405 16.39 4.88 -9.27
CA LEU A 405 16.99 3.58 -9.01
C LEU A 405 17.04 3.35 -7.50
N SER A 406 16.45 2.25 -7.07
CA SER A 406 16.52 1.77 -5.69
C SER A 406 17.27 0.46 -5.63
N LEU A 407 18.20 0.34 -4.70
CA LEU A 407 18.92 -0.89 -4.36
C LEU A 407 18.60 -1.21 -2.91
N MET A 408 18.06 -2.40 -2.61
CA MET A 408 17.56 -2.73 -1.28
C MET A 408 17.88 -4.17 -0.89
N SER A 409 18.08 -4.40 0.39
CA SER A 409 18.11 -5.72 1.02
C SER A 409 17.32 -5.66 2.32
N THR A 410 16.30 -6.51 2.43
CA THR A 410 15.44 -6.62 3.60
C THR A 410 15.39 -8.06 4.07
N LYS A 411 15.97 -8.33 5.24
CA LYS A 411 16.08 -9.68 5.77
C LYS A 411 15.51 -9.77 7.17
N MET A 412 14.93 -10.92 7.48
CA MET A 412 14.45 -11.32 8.78
C MET A 412 15.29 -12.50 9.29
N LYS A 413 15.58 -12.51 10.57
CA LYS A 413 16.24 -13.63 11.26
C LYS A 413 15.21 -14.36 12.10
N LEU A 414 14.95 -15.61 11.76
CA LEU A 414 14.03 -16.49 12.46
C LEU A 414 14.80 -17.77 12.84
N ASN A 415 14.73 -18.21 14.09
CA ASN A 415 15.44 -19.39 14.60
C ASN A 415 16.94 -19.45 14.24
N GLY A 416 17.59 -18.27 14.18
CA GLY A 416 19.02 -18.17 13.82
C GLY A 416 19.30 -18.10 12.32
N VAL A 417 18.34 -18.40 11.45
CA VAL A 417 18.47 -18.38 9.98
C VAL A 417 18.03 -17.03 9.43
N SER A 418 18.82 -16.47 8.51
CA SER A 418 18.50 -15.20 7.84
C SER A 418 17.77 -15.47 6.53
N ILE A 419 16.53 -15.01 6.43
CA ILE A 419 15.66 -15.17 5.26
C ILE A 419 15.24 -13.80 4.70
N PRO A 420 15.02 -13.67 3.39
CA PRO A 420 14.47 -12.43 2.82
C PRO A 420 13.03 -12.25 3.27
N LEU A 421 12.64 -11.02 3.59
CA LEU A 421 11.22 -10.69 3.78
C LEU A 421 10.46 -10.82 2.45
N PRO A 422 9.17 -11.14 2.47
CA PRO A 422 8.36 -11.21 1.23
C PRO A 422 8.36 -9.94 0.39
N THR A 423 8.75 -8.81 0.98
CA THR A 423 8.88 -7.51 0.32
C THR A 423 10.32 -7.20 -0.14
N ASP A 424 11.27 -8.13 0.00
CA ASP A 424 12.66 -7.94 -0.39
C ASP A 424 12.79 -7.86 -1.92
N GLN A 425 12.98 -6.67 -2.44
CA GLN A 425 13.17 -6.39 -3.85
C GLN A 425 14.54 -5.74 -4.04
N ARG A 426 15.54 -6.52 -4.49
CA ARG A 426 16.96 -6.11 -4.48
C ARG A 426 17.25 -4.88 -5.33
N TYR A 427 16.46 -4.66 -6.38
CA TYR A 427 16.57 -3.46 -7.21
C TYR A 427 15.22 -3.09 -7.82
N ALA A 428 15.02 -1.80 -8.04
CA ALA A 428 13.90 -1.24 -8.80
C ALA A 428 14.35 -0.01 -9.58
N LEU A 429 14.18 -0.06 -10.91
CA LEU A 429 14.45 1.04 -11.83
C LEU A 429 13.13 1.52 -12.42
N ASN A 430 12.84 2.82 -12.28
CA ASN A 430 11.66 3.42 -12.86
C ASN A 430 12.02 4.68 -13.62
N LEU A 431 11.47 4.80 -14.82
CA LEU A 431 11.55 6.00 -15.66
C LEU A 431 10.13 6.49 -15.94
N PHE A 432 9.92 7.78 -15.77
CA PHE A 432 8.75 8.48 -16.28
C PHE A 432 9.23 9.66 -17.11
N PHE A 433 8.88 9.68 -18.37
CA PHE A 433 9.24 10.72 -19.32
C PHE A 433 8.00 11.26 -19.99
N THR A 434 7.88 12.58 -20.05
CA THR A 434 6.83 13.26 -20.80
C THR A 434 7.44 14.32 -21.69
N ASP A 435 6.89 14.46 -22.89
CA ASP A 435 7.33 15.42 -23.87
C ASP A 435 6.17 15.95 -24.71
N TYR A 436 6.31 17.15 -25.22
CA TYR A 436 5.49 17.68 -26.31
C TYR A 436 6.18 17.40 -27.65
N PHE A 437 5.41 17.12 -28.69
CA PHE A 437 5.98 16.99 -30.02
C PHE A 437 6.63 18.32 -30.46
N PRO A 438 7.77 18.27 -31.16
CA PRO A 438 8.45 19.46 -31.61
C PRO A 438 7.53 20.40 -32.40
N GLY A 439 7.54 21.70 -32.05
CA GLY A 439 6.75 22.73 -32.72
C GLY A 439 5.27 22.79 -32.37
N THR A 440 4.79 22.01 -31.39
CA THR A 440 3.41 22.05 -30.95
C THR A 440 3.27 21.79 -29.45
N ASP A 441 2.38 22.52 -28.80
CA ASP A 441 1.96 22.33 -27.40
C ASP A 441 0.65 21.51 -27.28
N ARG A 442 0.13 21.04 -28.41
CA ARG A 442 -1.12 20.29 -28.48
C ARG A 442 -0.94 18.78 -28.33
N TRP A 443 0.17 18.24 -28.81
CA TRP A 443 0.49 16.84 -28.72
C TRP A 443 1.46 16.56 -27.59
N LYS A 444 1.08 15.73 -26.65
CA LYS A 444 1.89 15.32 -25.51
C LYS A 444 2.05 13.80 -25.49
N MET A 445 3.30 13.35 -25.43
CA MET A 445 3.65 11.94 -25.29
C MET A 445 4.07 11.65 -23.84
N SER A 446 3.81 10.46 -23.35
CA SER A 446 4.33 9.95 -22.09
C SER A 446 4.89 8.54 -22.27
N LEU A 447 6.01 8.27 -21.63
CA LEU A 447 6.66 6.94 -21.55
C LEU A 447 6.89 6.61 -20.08
N LYS A 448 6.49 5.42 -19.67
CA LYS A 448 6.79 4.89 -18.35
C LYS A 448 7.44 3.53 -18.49
N LEU A 449 8.62 3.38 -17.89
CA LEU A 449 9.33 2.11 -17.82
C LEU A 449 9.45 1.71 -16.35
N ALA A 450 9.20 0.43 -16.07
CA ALA A 450 9.41 -0.16 -14.75
C ALA A 450 10.13 -1.49 -14.91
N PHE A 451 11.25 -1.63 -14.20
CA PHE A 451 12.04 -2.84 -14.13
C PHE A 451 12.44 -3.09 -12.69
N ALA A 452 12.04 -4.23 -12.13
CA ALA A 452 12.29 -4.52 -10.73
C ALA A 452 12.58 -6.01 -10.52
N ASP A 453 13.32 -6.33 -9.45
CA ASP A 453 13.61 -7.71 -9.06
C ASP A 453 12.33 -8.46 -8.70
N GLY A 454 12.33 -9.76 -8.90
CA GLY A 454 11.25 -10.63 -8.46
C GLY A 454 11.17 -10.71 -6.93
N LEU A 455 9.95 -10.72 -6.41
CA LEU A 455 9.72 -10.87 -4.98
C LEU A 455 10.01 -12.30 -4.51
N PRO A 456 10.50 -12.50 -3.27
CA PRO A 456 10.64 -13.81 -2.67
C PRO A 456 9.28 -14.47 -2.49
N PHE A 457 9.22 -15.78 -2.66
CA PHE A 457 8.07 -16.60 -2.32
C PHE A 457 8.52 -17.95 -1.76
N ALA A 458 7.65 -18.61 -1.02
CA ALA A 458 7.91 -19.91 -0.43
C ALA A 458 6.90 -20.95 -0.93
N ALA A 459 7.30 -22.21 -0.98
CA ALA A 459 6.38 -23.32 -1.19
C ALA A 459 5.51 -23.51 0.05
N PRO A 460 4.22 -23.87 -0.09
CA PRO A 460 3.35 -24.15 1.04
C PRO A 460 3.83 -25.40 1.80
N HIS A 461 3.47 -25.49 3.07
CA HIS A 461 3.78 -26.62 3.96
C HIS A 461 5.28 -26.87 4.21
N ARG A 462 6.12 -25.87 3.99
CA ARG A 462 7.52 -25.89 4.39
C ARG A 462 7.80 -24.83 5.43
N GLU A 463 8.79 -25.08 6.27
CA GLU A 463 9.26 -24.09 7.24
C GLU A 463 9.74 -22.83 6.51
N LEU A 464 9.45 -21.68 7.10
CA LEU A 464 9.76 -20.38 6.50
C LEU A 464 11.28 -20.25 6.24
N GLU A 465 12.11 -20.89 7.06
CA GLU A 465 13.57 -20.88 6.99
C GLU A 465 14.12 -21.66 5.79
N SER A 466 13.37 -22.61 5.25
CA SER A 466 13.88 -23.53 4.24
C SER A 466 13.68 -23.06 2.79
N ASN A 467 12.99 -21.93 2.56
CA ASN A 467 12.55 -21.57 1.21
C ASN A 467 12.56 -20.10 0.90
N SER A 468 13.48 -19.67 0.06
CA SER A 468 13.35 -18.43 -0.66
C SER A 468 13.58 -18.66 -2.16
N PHE A 469 12.51 -18.89 -2.89
CA PHE A 469 12.49 -18.75 -4.33
C PHE A 469 12.22 -17.28 -4.68
N ARG A 470 12.63 -16.86 -5.88
CA ARG A 470 12.27 -15.53 -6.40
C ARG A 470 11.44 -15.67 -7.65
N ALA A 471 10.40 -14.87 -7.74
CA ALA A 471 9.64 -14.69 -8.97
C ALA A 471 10.55 -14.08 -10.07
N PRO A 472 10.22 -14.27 -11.34
CA PRO A 472 10.87 -13.55 -12.44
C PRO A 472 10.79 -12.03 -12.24
N ALA A 473 11.80 -11.31 -12.75
CA ALA A 473 11.85 -9.86 -12.66
C ALA A 473 10.63 -9.23 -13.33
N TYR A 474 10.03 -8.24 -12.66
CA TYR A 474 8.94 -7.44 -13.18
C TYR A 474 9.45 -6.49 -14.27
N LYS A 475 8.79 -6.47 -15.41
CA LYS A 475 9.14 -5.63 -16.57
C LYS A 475 7.87 -5.04 -17.16
N ARG A 476 7.82 -3.71 -17.33
CA ARG A 476 6.66 -3.06 -17.92
C ARG A 476 7.07 -1.78 -18.65
N ALA A 477 6.49 -1.59 -19.82
CA ALA A 477 6.55 -0.34 -20.57
C ALA A 477 5.12 0.12 -20.88
N ASP A 478 4.81 1.38 -20.56
CA ASP A 478 3.55 2.02 -20.90
C ASP A 478 3.84 3.24 -21.78
N ILE A 479 3.04 3.46 -22.81
CA ILE A 479 3.12 4.64 -23.67
C ILE A 479 1.75 5.33 -23.70
N GLY A 480 1.76 6.65 -23.65
CA GLY A 480 0.56 7.47 -23.76
C GLY A 480 0.75 8.59 -24.78
N LEU A 481 -0.32 8.88 -25.49
CA LEU A 481 -0.42 10.01 -26.40
C LEU A 481 -1.65 10.82 -26.05
N SER A 482 -1.51 12.13 -25.91
CA SER A 482 -2.62 13.04 -25.59
C SER A 482 -2.63 14.21 -26.56
N TYR A 483 -3.84 14.61 -26.96
CA TYR A 483 -4.07 15.74 -27.84
C TYR A 483 -4.95 16.79 -27.16
N ARG A 484 -4.50 18.04 -27.15
CA ARG A 484 -5.27 19.16 -26.65
C ARG A 484 -6.17 19.72 -27.74
N LEU A 485 -7.45 19.35 -27.68
CA LEU A 485 -8.45 19.78 -28.66
C LEU A 485 -8.84 21.26 -28.48
N ILE A 486 -9.01 21.69 -27.23
CA ILE A 486 -9.38 23.06 -26.87
C ILE A 486 -8.32 23.64 -25.94
N ASN A 487 -7.88 24.85 -26.26
CA ASN A 487 -6.98 25.67 -25.46
C ASN A 487 -7.52 27.10 -25.36
N ASN A 488 -8.35 27.34 -24.36
CA ASN A 488 -8.96 28.63 -24.07
C ASN A 488 -8.49 29.18 -22.71
N ALA A 489 -7.31 28.76 -22.24
CA ALA A 489 -6.81 29.11 -20.90
C ALA A 489 -6.74 30.64 -20.67
N ASP A 490 -6.45 31.40 -21.72
CA ASP A 490 -6.32 32.88 -21.68
C ASP A 490 -7.63 33.60 -22.04
N ASN A 491 -8.68 32.89 -22.40
CA ASN A 491 -9.92 33.53 -22.85
C ASN A 491 -10.90 33.68 -21.67
N HIS A 492 -10.93 34.87 -21.11
CA HIS A 492 -11.85 35.27 -20.02
C HIS A 492 -13.31 35.44 -20.49
N ASN A 493 -13.68 34.88 -21.63
CA ASN A 493 -15.01 35.02 -22.19
C ASN A 493 -16.00 34.15 -21.42
N LYS A 494 -16.85 34.76 -20.60
CA LYS A 494 -17.89 34.14 -19.76
C LYS A 494 -18.90 33.28 -20.55
N LYS A 495 -18.92 33.36 -21.88
CA LYS A 495 -19.85 32.57 -22.74
C LYS A 495 -19.38 31.15 -23.05
N ASN A 496 -18.10 30.86 -22.87
CA ASN A 496 -17.58 29.50 -23.06
C ASN A 496 -16.85 29.03 -21.78
N PRO A 497 -17.51 28.26 -20.93
CA PRO A 497 -16.93 27.81 -19.68
C PRO A 497 -15.77 26.81 -19.86
N LEU A 498 -15.67 26.16 -21.03
CA LEU A 498 -14.66 25.14 -21.28
C LEU A 498 -13.29 25.78 -21.58
N ARG A 499 -12.35 25.62 -20.68
CA ARG A 499 -10.99 26.17 -20.78
C ARG A 499 -10.05 25.25 -21.54
N ASN A 500 -10.00 23.99 -21.19
CA ASN A 500 -9.16 22.99 -21.83
C ASN A 500 -9.93 21.70 -22.07
N LEU A 501 -9.66 21.06 -23.20
CA LEU A 501 -10.14 19.72 -23.49
C LEU A 501 -8.98 18.88 -24.03
N TRP A 502 -8.64 17.81 -23.30
CA TRP A 502 -7.63 16.85 -23.69
C TRP A 502 -8.27 15.50 -24.01
N LEU A 503 -7.84 14.91 -25.11
CA LEU A 503 -8.12 13.52 -25.47
C LEU A 503 -6.83 12.72 -25.35
N GLY A 504 -6.86 11.57 -24.68
CA GLY A 504 -5.68 10.73 -24.47
C GLY A 504 -5.94 9.28 -24.78
N VAL A 505 -4.92 8.61 -25.29
CA VAL A 505 -4.86 7.15 -25.49
C VAL A 505 -3.61 6.65 -24.81
N GLU A 506 -3.74 5.63 -23.98
CA GLU A 506 -2.62 5.01 -23.28
C GLU A 506 -2.61 3.50 -23.58
N CYS A 507 -1.45 2.98 -23.94
CA CYS A 507 -1.20 1.55 -24.04
C CYS A 507 -0.37 1.11 -22.83
N LEU A 508 -1.00 0.39 -21.93
CA LEU A 508 -0.36 -0.15 -20.73
C LEU A 508 0.19 -1.54 -21.07
N ASN A 509 1.36 -1.86 -20.53
CA ASN A 509 2.09 -3.08 -20.82
C ASN A 509 2.26 -3.30 -22.34
N LEU A 510 2.89 -2.35 -23.00
CA LEU A 510 3.04 -2.27 -24.46
C LEU A 510 3.54 -3.57 -25.10
N PHE A 511 4.47 -4.24 -24.46
CA PHE A 511 5.07 -5.49 -24.95
C PHE A 511 4.29 -6.75 -24.58
N GLY A 512 3.19 -6.62 -23.80
CA GLY A 512 2.38 -7.78 -23.37
C GLY A 512 3.16 -8.77 -22.50
N ILE A 513 4.07 -8.29 -21.66
CA ILE A 513 4.90 -9.14 -20.80
C ILE A 513 4.04 -9.75 -19.70
N ASN A 514 4.11 -11.06 -19.54
CA ASN A 514 3.43 -11.80 -18.49
C ASN A 514 4.22 -11.69 -17.17
N ASN A 515 3.91 -10.67 -16.39
CA ASN A 515 4.50 -10.46 -15.07
C ASN A 515 3.77 -11.31 -14.03
N VAL A 516 4.53 -12.08 -13.25
CA VAL A 516 3.96 -12.95 -12.21
C VAL A 516 3.55 -12.11 -11.01
N ASN A 517 2.30 -12.29 -10.55
CA ASN A 517 1.77 -11.69 -9.33
C ASN A 517 1.95 -12.63 -8.13
N SER A 518 1.60 -13.90 -8.30
CA SER A 518 1.65 -14.93 -7.26
C SER A 518 1.74 -16.31 -7.91
N TYR A 519 1.90 -17.34 -7.09
CA TYR A 519 1.87 -18.72 -7.54
C TYR A 519 0.75 -19.50 -6.85
N TYR A 520 0.05 -20.30 -7.64
CA TYR A 520 -0.85 -21.32 -7.14
C TYR A 520 -0.11 -22.65 -7.14
N TRP A 521 -0.10 -23.37 -6.01
CA TRP A 521 0.65 -24.60 -5.88
C TRP A 521 -0.26 -25.80 -6.07
N ILE A 522 0.18 -26.74 -6.88
CA ILE A 522 -0.49 -28.01 -7.14
C ILE A 522 0.51 -29.15 -6.99
N THR A 523 0.01 -30.31 -6.62
CA THR A 523 0.82 -31.52 -6.46
C THR A 523 0.32 -32.56 -7.47
N ASP A 524 1.25 -33.26 -8.13
CA ASP A 524 0.92 -34.35 -9.04
C ASP A 524 0.72 -35.67 -8.31
N VAL A 525 0.38 -36.72 -9.08
CA VAL A 525 0.15 -38.08 -8.56
C VAL A 525 1.39 -38.73 -7.90
N THR A 526 2.58 -38.21 -8.18
CA THR A 526 3.85 -38.66 -7.60
C THR A 526 4.25 -37.91 -6.34
N GLY A 527 3.47 -36.89 -5.94
CA GLY A 527 3.76 -35.99 -4.83
C GLY A 527 4.66 -34.82 -5.17
N GLN A 528 5.00 -34.62 -6.45
CA GLN A 528 5.79 -33.48 -6.89
C GLN A 528 4.95 -32.19 -6.93
N GLN A 529 5.47 -31.12 -6.35
CA GLN A 529 4.80 -29.81 -6.29
C GLN A 529 5.19 -28.93 -7.48
N TYR A 530 4.19 -28.27 -8.06
CA TYR A 530 4.34 -27.32 -9.16
C TYR A 530 3.79 -25.95 -8.78
N ALA A 531 4.58 -24.90 -9.08
CA ALA A 531 4.18 -23.51 -8.91
C ALA A 531 3.53 -23.02 -10.20
N VAL A 532 2.21 -22.94 -10.26
CA VAL A 532 1.45 -22.41 -11.38
C VAL A 532 1.39 -20.88 -11.26
N PRO A 533 1.93 -20.10 -12.21
CA PRO A 533 1.95 -18.66 -12.10
C PRO A 533 0.56 -18.05 -12.31
N ASN A 534 0.23 -17.07 -11.48
CA ASN A 534 -0.84 -16.10 -11.73
C ASN A 534 -0.23 -14.82 -12.29
N TYR A 535 -0.61 -14.46 -13.50
CA TYR A 535 -0.05 -13.30 -14.16
C TYR A 535 -0.86 -12.02 -13.86
N LEU A 536 -0.17 -10.89 -13.83
CA LEU A 536 -0.79 -9.56 -13.84
C LEU A 536 -1.43 -9.29 -15.20
N THR A 537 -2.22 -8.23 -15.27
CA THR A 537 -2.90 -7.81 -16.52
C THR A 537 -1.94 -7.69 -17.70
N GLY A 538 -2.32 -8.30 -18.81
CA GLY A 538 -1.63 -8.18 -20.10
C GLY A 538 -1.71 -6.76 -20.68
N ARG A 539 -1.62 -6.63 -22.01
CA ARG A 539 -1.73 -5.34 -22.71
C ARG A 539 -3.14 -4.76 -22.58
N GLN A 540 -3.21 -3.45 -22.25
CA GLN A 540 -4.48 -2.73 -22.13
C GLN A 540 -4.43 -1.40 -22.87
N LEU A 541 -5.53 -1.06 -23.54
CA LEU A 541 -5.74 0.25 -24.14
C LEU A 541 -6.69 1.04 -23.25
N ASN A 542 -6.29 2.25 -22.91
CA ASN A 542 -7.04 3.16 -22.05
C ASN A 542 -7.32 4.47 -22.80
N PHE A 543 -8.58 4.94 -22.76
CA PHE A 543 -8.97 6.21 -23.35
C PHE A 543 -9.29 7.19 -22.23
N ARG A 544 -8.79 8.41 -22.37
CA ARG A 544 -8.97 9.47 -21.39
C ARG A 544 -9.53 10.72 -22.05
N ILE A 545 -10.54 11.29 -21.42
CA ILE A 545 -11.03 12.65 -21.73
C ILE A 545 -10.89 13.47 -20.45
N SER A 546 -10.26 14.62 -20.56
CA SER A 546 -10.11 15.58 -19.46
C SER A 546 -10.56 16.95 -19.91
N ALA A 547 -11.52 17.53 -19.21
CA ALA A 547 -12.08 18.85 -19.49
C ALA A 547 -11.93 19.75 -18.25
N ASP A 548 -11.42 20.96 -18.45
CA ASP A 548 -11.34 22.00 -17.43
C ASP A 548 -12.38 23.07 -17.77
N ILE A 549 -13.25 23.38 -16.83
CA ILE A 549 -14.38 24.32 -16.97
C ILE A 549 -14.14 25.58 -16.15
#